data_7d475694cf53c0c375df9f51d431884d
#
_entry.id   7d475694cf53c0c375df9f51d431884d
#
_cell.length_a   1.000
_cell.length_b   1.000
_cell.length_c   1.000
_cell.angle_alpha   90.00
_cell.angle_beta   90.00
_cell.angle_gamma   90.00
#
_symmetry.space_group_name_H-M   'P 1'
#
loop_
_entity.id
_entity.type
_entity.pdbx_description
1 polymer ?
#
loop_
_entity_poly.entity_id
_entity_poly.type
_entity_poly.pdbx_seq_one_letter_code
_entity_poly.pdbx_strand_id
1 'polypeptide(L)'
;MVIIPAVAGADFASIESDIIMHGKRTAMSFAIPDLMSANLLRIFNERNRRRRAAAIRAMYAKDCFFADAIESVSGWDGVHDKVDRLHAAHPGFVFQPSGPAVAHHGLACQRWRFGPPDACDAITGIDVAIFEKGFIKALYVFIDGGPGASLARRWPRSG
;
A
#
# COMPACT_ATOMS: atom_id res chain seq x y z
N MET A 1 12.25 -13.59 27.75
CA MET A 1 12.05 -12.15 27.51
C MET A 1 12.98 -11.77 26.36
N VAL A 2 12.47 -11.76 25.13
CA VAL A 2 13.24 -11.41 23.93
C VAL A 2 13.05 -9.92 23.68
N ILE A 3 14.11 -9.15 23.86
CA ILE A 3 14.13 -7.72 23.59
C ILE A 3 14.38 -7.57 22.08
N ILE A 4 13.38 -7.08 21.35
CA ILE A 4 13.54 -6.69 19.96
C ILE A 4 14.08 -5.26 19.95
N PRO A 5 15.27 -4.97 19.38
CA PRO A 5 15.75 -3.61 19.28
C PRO A 5 14.89 -2.82 18.28
N ALA A 6 14.48 -1.62 18.68
CA ALA A 6 13.85 -0.65 17.80
C ALA A 6 14.85 -0.30 16.69
N VAL A 7 14.49 -0.56 15.43
CA VAL A 7 15.26 -0.12 14.27
C VAL A 7 15.01 1.38 14.11
N ALA A 8 16.00 2.17 14.51
CA ALA A 8 16.05 3.60 14.29
C ALA A 8 16.02 3.90 12.78
N GLY A 9 15.32 4.97 12.41
CA GLY A 9 15.01 5.39 11.06
C GLY A 9 16.17 5.31 10.07
N ALA A 10 15.97 4.51 9.05
CA ALA A 10 16.80 4.60 7.85
C ALA A 10 16.51 5.93 7.15
N ASP A 11 17.55 6.71 6.93
CA ASP A 11 17.49 8.02 6.28
C ASP A 11 17.15 7.84 4.80
N PHE A 12 15.91 8.05 4.46
CA PHE A 12 15.35 7.82 3.12
C PHE A 12 15.82 8.83 2.07
N ALA A 13 16.48 9.91 2.48
CA ALA A 13 17.08 10.88 1.55
C ALA A 13 18.25 10.28 0.77
N SER A 14 18.96 9.28 1.32
CA SER A 14 20.09 8.58 0.67
C SER A 14 19.64 7.69 -0.49
N ILE A 15 18.38 7.31 -0.53
CA ILE A 15 17.83 6.33 -1.49
C ILE A 15 17.52 6.96 -2.85
N GLU A 16 17.17 8.25 -2.87
CA GLU A 16 16.88 8.95 -4.13
C GLU A 16 18.13 9.12 -5.02
N SER A 17 19.33 9.16 -4.42
CA SER A 17 20.59 9.34 -5.15
C SER A 17 21.04 8.08 -5.89
N ASP A 18 20.74 6.89 -5.40
CA ASP A 18 21.18 5.63 -6.01
C ASP A 18 20.32 5.17 -7.20
N ILE A 19 19.08 5.68 -7.31
CA ILE A 19 18.15 5.30 -8.38
C ILE A 19 18.52 5.93 -9.73
N ILE A 20 19.29 7.02 -9.73
CA ILE A 20 19.56 7.83 -10.94
C ILE A 20 20.78 7.32 -11.74
N MET A 21 21.67 6.53 -11.16
CA MET A 21 23.00 6.29 -11.76
C MET A 21 23.17 5.02 -12.59
N HIS A 22 22.23 4.07 -12.58
CA HIS A 22 22.38 2.85 -13.39
C HIS A 22 21.04 2.40 -13.98
N GLY A 23 20.83 2.57 -15.25
CA GLY A 23 19.62 2.23 -16.03
C GLY A 23 19.12 0.76 -15.96
N LYS A 24 19.39 0.06 -14.86
CA LYS A 24 18.79 -1.22 -14.49
C LYS A 24 17.96 -1.00 -13.24
N ARG A 25 16.65 -1.16 -13.35
CA ARG A 25 15.75 -1.23 -12.19
C ARG A 25 16.22 -2.36 -11.27
N THR A 26 17.00 -2.01 -10.27
CA THR A 26 17.35 -2.93 -9.19
C THR A 26 16.18 -2.93 -8.21
N ALA A 27 15.58 -4.09 -7.97
CA ALA A 27 14.61 -4.25 -6.91
C ALA A 27 15.31 -3.85 -5.60
N MET A 28 14.80 -2.82 -4.94
CA MET A 28 15.30 -2.45 -3.62
C MET A 28 14.96 -3.60 -2.68
N SER A 29 15.96 -4.13 -1.98
CA SER A 29 15.80 -5.24 -1.04
C SER A 29 15.16 -4.76 0.26
N PHE A 30 13.95 -4.21 0.17
CA PHE A 30 13.10 -4.00 1.34
C PHE A 30 12.39 -5.29 1.70
N ALA A 31 12.20 -5.52 2.99
CA ALA A 31 11.27 -6.57 3.40
C ALA A 31 9.87 -6.24 2.88
N ILE A 32 9.15 -7.24 2.39
CA ILE A 32 7.78 -7.06 1.85
C ILE A 32 6.85 -6.32 2.82
N PRO A 33 6.88 -6.56 4.16
CA PRO A 33 6.09 -5.78 5.10
C PRO A 33 6.39 -4.27 5.08
N ASP A 34 7.64 -3.88 4.89
CA ASP A 34 8.02 -2.46 4.80
C ASP A 34 7.46 -1.81 3.53
N LEU A 35 7.43 -2.55 2.42
CA LEU A 35 6.81 -2.09 1.17
C LEU A 35 5.31 -1.89 1.31
N MET A 36 4.60 -2.71 2.10
CA MET A 36 3.18 -2.54 2.36
C MET A 36 2.89 -1.24 3.10
N SER A 37 3.62 -0.96 4.16
CA SER A 37 3.49 0.30 4.89
C SER A 37 3.92 1.51 4.05
N ALA A 38 5.01 1.38 3.29
CA ALA A 38 5.48 2.42 2.38
C ALA A 38 4.46 2.72 1.26
N ASN A 39 3.74 1.72 0.77
CA ASN A 39 2.65 1.90 -0.19
C ASN A 39 1.59 2.89 0.32
N LEU A 40 1.11 2.69 1.55
CA LEU A 40 0.15 3.61 2.17
C LEU A 40 0.73 5.02 2.34
N LEU A 41 1.94 5.12 2.89
CA LEU A 41 2.51 6.39 3.31
C LEU A 41 3.11 7.21 2.16
N ARG A 42 3.70 6.55 1.15
CA ARG A 42 4.46 7.21 0.07
C ARG A 42 3.74 7.25 -1.27
N ILE A 43 2.67 6.49 -1.42
CA ILE A 43 1.85 6.51 -2.62
C ILE A 43 0.48 7.08 -2.28
N PHE A 44 -0.28 6.42 -1.41
CA PHE A 44 -1.65 6.81 -1.13
C PHE A 44 -1.78 8.09 -0.30
N ASN A 45 -0.79 8.43 0.56
CA ASN A 45 -0.74 9.71 1.27
C ASN A 45 0.02 10.81 0.52
N GLU A 46 0.83 10.48 -0.51
CA GLU A 46 1.67 11.47 -1.17
C GLU A 46 0.86 12.37 -2.12
N ARG A 47 0.73 13.63 -1.74
CA ARG A 47 -0.01 14.66 -2.50
C ARG A 47 0.80 15.23 -3.66
N ASN A 48 2.13 15.21 -3.57
CA ASN A 48 2.97 15.67 -4.67
C ASN A 48 3.01 14.63 -5.79
N ARG A 49 2.43 14.97 -6.95
CA ARG A 49 2.30 14.07 -8.11
C ARG A 49 3.64 13.51 -8.60
N ARG A 50 4.71 14.32 -8.60
CA ARG A 50 6.04 13.87 -9.08
C ARG A 50 6.66 12.86 -8.12
N ARG A 51 6.62 13.13 -6.80
CA ARG A 51 7.11 12.19 -5.78
C ARG A 51 6.32 10.89 -5.79
N ARG A 52 5.00 10.99 -5.90
CA ARG A 52 4.12 9.80 -5.99
C ARG A 52 4.42 8.96 -7.24
N ALA A 53 4.58 9.58 -8.40
CA ALA A 53 4.92 8.86 -9.63
C ALA A 53 6.28 8.14 -9.53
N ALA A 54 7.28 8.76 -8.89
CA ALA A 54 8.56 8.12 -8.61
C ALA A 54 8.41 6.92 -7.66
N ALA A 55 7.64 7.05 -6.58
CA ALA A 55 7.36 5.97 -5.64
C ALA A 55 6.61 4.80 -6.31
N ILE A 56 5.61 5.06 -7.15
CA ILE A 56 4.90 4.03 -7.90
C ILE A 56 5.88 3.24 -8.78
N ARG A 57 6.75 3.92 -9.54
CA ARG A 57 7.75 3.26 -10.39
C ARG A 57 8.77 2.44 -9.60
N ALA A 58 9.08 2.87 -8.38
CA ALA A 58 10.02 2.15 -7.50
C ALA A 58 9.41 0.91 -6.86
N MET A 59 8.09 0.91 -6.59
CA MET A 59 7.43 -0.12 -5.78
C MET A 59 6.51 -1.05 -6.58
N TYR A 60 5.95 -0.60 -7.71
CA TYR A 60 5.03 -1.39 -8.54
C TYR A 60 5.67 -1.93 -9.81
N ALA A 61 5.28 -3.13 -10.20
CA ALA A 61 5.57 -3.64 -11.54
C ALA A 61 4.96 -2.71 -12.60
N LYS A 62 5.59 -2.60 -13.77
CA LYS A 62 5.09 -1.73 -14.85
C LYS A 62 3.68 -2.11 -15.30
N ASP A 63 3.41 -3.40 -15.34
CA ASP A 63 2.14 -4.03 -15.70
C ASP A 63 1.35 -4.46 -14.46
N CYS A 64 1.42 -3.68 -13.39
CA CYS A 64 0.70 -3.95 -12.16
C CYS A 64 -0.82 -3.86 -12.35
N PHE A 65 -1.52 -4.50 -11.44
CA PHE A 65 -2.98 -4.49 -11.34
C PHE A 65 -3.39 -3.96 -9.96
N PHE A 66 -4.40 -3.11 -9.92
CA PHE A 66 -5.03 -2.63 -8.69
C PHE A 66 -6.53 -2.82 -8.79
N ALA A 67 -7.16 -3.28 -7.74
CA ALA A 67 -8.60 -3.39 -7.64
C ALA A 67 -9.12 -3.05 -6.25
N ASP A 68 -10.19 -2.30 -6.20
CA ASP A 68 -11.00 -2.10 -5.00
C ASP A 68 -12.48 -2.44 -5.28
N ALA A 69 -13.36 -2.15 -4.33
CA ALA A 69 -14.80 -2.44 -4.47
C ALA A 69 -15.51 -1.64 -5.59
N ILE A 70 -14.87 -0.60 -6.12
CA ILE A 70 -15.47 0.36 -7.05
C ILE A 70 -14.94 0.15 -8.46
N GLU A 71 -13.62 -0.03 -8.60
CA GLU A 71 -12.95 -0.08 -9.90
C GLU A 71 -11.69 -0.95 -9.87
N SER A 72 -11.21 -1.27 -11.06
CA SER A 72 -9.87 -1.81 -11.25
C SER A 72 -9.11 -0.97 -12.26
N VAL A 73 -7.80 -0.85 -12.05
CA VAL A 73 -6.88 -0.13 -12.94
C VAL A 73 -5.60 -0.93 -13.16
N SER A 74 -4.89 -0.65 -14.22
CA SER A 74 -3.64 -1.32 -14.57
C SER A 74 -2.54 -0.32 -14.87
N GLY A 75 -1.30 -0.73 -14.57
CA GLY A 75 -0.10 0.04 -14.85
C GLY A 75 0.09 1.24 -13.91
N TRP A 76 1.26 1.85 -14.04
CA TRP A 76 1.66 2.96 -13.18
C TRP A 76 0.72 4.17 -13.26
N ASP A 77 0.30 4.53 -14.48
CA ASP A 77 -0.58 5.67 -14.70
C ASP A 77 -1.97 5.41 -14.13
N GLY A 78 -2.48 4.17 -14.27
CA GLY A 78 -3.74 3.76 -13.68
C GLY A 78 -3.75 3.89 -12.15
N VAL A 79 -2.68 3.43 -11.47
CA VAL A 79 -2.52 3.60 -10.02
C VAL A 79 -2.40 5.09 -9.66
N HIS A 80 -1.62 5.85 -10.42
CA HIS A 80 -1.44 7.28 -10.17
C HIS A 80 -2.76 8.05 -10.23
N ASP A 81 -3.55 7.83 -11.30
CA ASP A 81 -4.85 8.48 -11.50
C ASP A 81 -5.88 8.03 -10.46
N LYS A 82 -5.82 6.76 -10.02
CA LYS A 82 -6.66 6.27 -8.92
C LYS A 82 -6.42 7.06 -7.63
N VAL A 83 -5.15 7.31 -7.29
CA VAL A 83 -4.80 8.10 -6.10
C VAL A 83 -5.25 9.55 -6.24
N ASP A 84 -5.15 10.14 -7.44
CA ASP A 84 -5.67 11.50 -7.68
C ASP A 84 -7.17 11.58 -7.42
N ARG A 85 -7.95 10.62 -7.93
CA ARG A 85 -9.40 10.55 -7.66
C ARG A 85 -9.72 10.38 -6.19
N LEU A 86 -8.96 9.53 -5.49
CA LEU A 86 -9.11 9.34 -4.05
C LEU A 86 -8.87 10.62 -3.27
N HIS A 87 -7.80 11.36 -3.62
CA HIS A 87 -7.48 12.64 -2.98
C HIS A 87 -8.53 13.72 -3.26
N ALA A 88 -9.12 13.72 -4.45
CA ALA A 88 -10.21 14.65 -4.79
C ALA A 88 -11.51 14.32 -4.05
N ALA A 89 -11.83 13.03 -3.90
CA ALA A 89 -13.03 12.57 -3.20
C ALA A 89 -12.93 12.77 -1.66
N HIS A 90 -11.71 12.70 -1.10
CA HIS A 90 -11.47 12.77 0.34
C HIS A 90 -10.37 13.80 0.68
N PRO A 91 -10.66 15.12 0.53
CA PRO A 91 -9.68 16.15 0.87
C PRO A 91 -9.26 16.06 2.34
N GLY A 92 -7.96 16.07 2.59
CA GLY A 92 -7.40 16.03 3.95
C GLY A 92 -7.36 14.66 4.63
N PHE A 93 -7.97 13.63 4.06
CA PHE A 93 -7.87 12.27 4.62
C PHE A 93 -6.47 11.70 4.44
N VAL A 94 -6.07 10.87 5.40
CA VAL A 94 -4.78 10.16 5.41
C VAL A 94 -4.97 8.69 5.76
N PHE A 95 -4.15 7.85 5.16
CA PHE A 95 -4.01 6.46 5.57
C PHE A 95 -3.05 6.33 6.73
N GLN A 96 -3.35 5.43 7.63
CA GLN A 96 -2.43 4.97 8.67
C GLN A 96 -2.44 3.44 8.69
N PRO A 97 -1.26 2.78 8.72
CA PRO A 97 -1.18 1.36 8.99
C PRO A 97 -1.86 1.02 10.33
N SER A 98 -2.60 -0.07 10.36
CA SER A 98 -3.26 -0.58 11.56
C SER A 98 -2.65 -1.94 11.93
N GLY A 99 -1.61 -1.90 12.75
CA GLY A 99 -0.79 -3.05 13.06
C GLY A 99 0.28 -3.36 11.99
N PRO A 100 1.11 -4.38 12.24
CA PRO A 100 2.16 -4.78 11.32
C PRO A 100 1.59 -5.43 10.05
N ALA A 101 2.26 -5.25 8.94
CA ALA A 101 2.02 -6.05 7.76
C ALA A 101 2.51 -7.48 7.98
N VAL A 102 1.80 -8.44 7.41
CA VAL A 102 2.21 -9.85 7.40
C VAL A 102 2.47 -10.28 5.96
N ALA A 103 3.50 -11.10 5.76
CA ALA A 103 3.88 -11.57 4.42
C ALA A 103 4.24 -13.06 4.45
N HIS A 104 3.87 -13.74 3.36
CA HIS A 104 4.19 -15.15 3.17
C HIS A 104 4.24 -15.47 1.66
N HIS A 105 5.35 -16.06 1.18
CA HIS A 105 5.54 -16.51 -0.21
C HIS A 105 5.13 -15.49 -1.30
N GLY A 106 5.54 -14.23 -1.13
CA GLY A 106 5.21 -13.20 -2.12
C GLY A 106 3.78 -12.65 -2.03
N LEU A 107 3.00 -13.09 -1.05
CA LEU A 107 1.72 -12.49 -0.67
C LEU A 107 1.91 -11.68 0.60
N ALA A 108 1.30 -10.51 0.67
CA ALA A 108 1.31 -9.70 1.89
C ALA A 108 -0.05 -9.05 2.15
N CYS A 109 -0.33 -8.82 3.43
CA CYS A 109 -1.53 -8.14 3.89
C CYS A 109 -1.17 -7.02 4.85
N GLN A 110 -1.86 -5.88 4.71
CA GLN A 110 -1.72 -4.74 5.60
C GLN A 110 -3.09 -4.18 5.94
N ARG A 111 -3.45 -4.19 7.22
CA ARG A 111 -4.63 -3.44 7.69
C ARG A 111 -4.32 -1.96 7.74
N TRP A 112 -5.33 -1.15 7.46
CA TRP A 112 -5.21 0.30 7.46
C TRP A 112 -6.48 0.98 7.98
N ARG A 113 -6.31 2.25 8.35
CA ARG A 113 -7.36 3.21 8.67
C ARG A 113 -7.21 4.39 7.73
N PHE A 114 -8.31 5.02 7.37
CA PHE A 114 -8.35 6.17 6.48
C PHE A 114 -9.39 7.17 6.95
N GLY A 115 -8.98 8.40 7.18
CA GLY A 115 -9.84 9.45 7.69
C GLY A 115 -9.08 10.76 7.89
N PRO A 116 -9.74 11.78 8.46
CA PRO A 116 -9.05 12.98 8.94
C PRO A 116 -7.93 12.60 9.91
N PRO A 117 -6.83 13.39 10.00
CA PRO A 117 -5.68 13.05 10.85
C PRO A 117 -6.01 12.81 12.32
N ASP A 118 -7.04 13.45 12.83
CA ASP A 118 -7.54 13.35 14.22
C ASP A 118 -8.65 12.30 14.39
N ALA A 119 -9.17 11.74 13.29
CA ALA A 119 -10.21 10.71 13.28
C ALA A 119 -9.99 9.72 12.13
N CYS A 120 -8.82 9.07 12.11
CA CYS A 120 -8.37 8.24 10.99
C CYS A 120 -9.16 6.95 10.76
N ASP A 121 -10.08 6.59 11.64
CA ASP A 121 -10.86 5.35 11.60
C ASP A 121 -12.25 5.51 10.93
N ALA A 122 -12.44 6.61 10.20
CA ALA A 122 -13.68 6.84 9.45
C ALA A 122 -13.96 5.71 8.44
N ILE A 123 -12.91 5.19 7.81
CA ILE A 123 -12.95 4.03 6.91
C ILE A 123 -11.79 3.11 7.31
N THR A 124 -12.05 1.82 7.38
CA THR A 124 -11.03 0.81 7.67
C THR A 124 -11.04 -0.29 6.61
N GLY A 125 -9.91 -0.98 6.48
CA GLY A 125 -9.82 -2.05 5.50
C GLY A 125 -8.51 -2.81 5.57
N ILE A 126 -8.30 -3.62 4.54
CA ILE A 126 -7.10 -4.42 4.37
C ILE A 126 -6.67 -4.39 2.90
N ASP A 127 -5.39 -4.16 2.69
CA ASP A 127 -4.71 -4.37 1.42
C ASP A 127 -4.16 -5.79 1.38
N VAL A 128 -4.35 -6.46 0.24
CA VAL A 128 -3.73 -7.75 -0.07
C VAL A 128 -2.91 -7.57 -1.34
N ALA A 129 -1.61 -7.76 -1.25
CA ALA A 129 -0.68 -7.56 -2.35
C ALA A 129 0.00 -8.85 -2.77
N ILE A 130 0.16 -9.03 -4.08
CA ILE A 130 1.00 -10.06 -4.69
C ILE A 130 2.28 -9.39 -5.16
N PHE A 131 3.42 -9.94 -4.72
CA PHE A 131 4.75 -9.47 -5.09
C PHE A 131 5.40 -10.41 -6.11
N GLU A 132 5.99 -9.83 -7.13
CA GLU A 132 6.80 -10.53 -8.12
C GLU A 132 8.11 -9.77 -8.32
N LYS A 133 9.24 -10.46 -8.20
CA LYS A 133 10.59 -9.88 -8.39
C LYS A 133 10.83 -8.62 -7.55
N GLY A 134 10.28 -8.58 -6.33
CA GLY A 134 10.42 -7.46 -5.41
C GLY A 134 9.51 -6.25 -5.69
N PHE A 135 8.56 -6.35 -6.61
CA PHE A 135 7.58 -5.32 -6.93
C PHE A 135 6.16 -5.77 -6.62
N ILE A 136 5.28 -4.82 -6.30
CA ILE A 136 3.85 -5.07 -6.20
C ILE A 136 3.32 -5.36 -7.61
N LYS A 137 2.93 -6.61 -7.86
CA LYS A 137 2.36 -7.06 -9.12
C LYS A 137 0.85 -6.87 -9.15
N ALA A 138 0.18 -7.11 -8.02
CA ALA A 138 -1.24 -6.85 -7.86
C ALA A 138 -1.52 -6.37 -6.45
N LEU A 139 -2.47 -5.45 -6.31
CA LEU A 139 -3.00 -4.97 -5.04
C LEU A 139 -4.52 -5.04 -5.06
N TYR A 140 -5.08 -5.73 -4.09
CA TYR A 140 -6.51 -5.84 -3.86
C TYR A 140 -6.87 -5.14 -2.55
N VAL A 141 -7.84 -4.25 -2.59
CA VAL A 141 -8.28 -3.45 -1.46
C VAL A 141 -9.66 -3.90 -1.00
N PHE A 142 -9.76 -4.33 0.24
CA PHE A 142 -11.02 -4.71 0.88
C PHE A 142 -11.38 -3.67 1.95
N ILE A 143 -12.56 -3.08 1.81
CA ILE A 143 -13.07 -2.09 2.77
C ILE A 143 -13.98 -2.81 3.77
N ASP A 144 -13.75 -2.61 5.06
CA ASP A 144 -14.57 -3.17 6.11
C ASP A 144 -16.01 -2.62 6.00
N GLY A 145 -17.01 -3.50 6.01
CA GLY A 145 -18.42 -3.11 5.83
C GLY A 145 -18.82 -2.82 4.37
N GLY A 146 -17.91 -2.89 3.42
CA GLY A 146 -18.17 -2.72 1.99
C GLY A 146 -18.89 -3.89 1.32
N PRO A 147 -19.12 -3.82 0.00
CA PRO A 147 -19.66 -4.93 -0.78
C PRO A 147 -18.82 -6.20 -0.56
N GLY A 148 -19.47 -7.30 -0.17
CA GLY A 148 -18.79 -8.57 0.19
C GLY A 148 -18.60 -8.78 1.70
N ALA A 149 -18.55 -7.74 2.54
CA ALA A 149 -18.45 -7.88 3.99
C ALA A 149 -19.70 -8.58 4.58
N SER A 150 -20.85 -8.47 3.91
CA SER A 150 -22.09 -9.14 4.30
C SER A 150 -22.04 -10.67 4.16
N LEU A 151 -21.17 -11.21 3.31
CA LEU A 151 -21.02 -12.64 3.13
C LEU A 151 -20.27 -13.29 4.30
N ALA A 152 -19.32 -12.59 4.90
CA ALA A 152 -18.56 -13.09 6.05
C ALA A 152 -19.45 -13.31 7.30
N ARG A 153 -20.57 -12.59 7.42
CA ARG A 153 -21.54 -12.77 8.52
C ARG A 153 -22.46 -13.98 8.33
N ARG A 154 -22.50 -14.57 7.15
CA ARG A 154 -23.36 -15.72 6.83
C ARG A 154 -22.68 -17.07 6.96
N TRP A 155 -21.38 -17.10 7.28
CA TRP A 155 -20.69 -18.36 7.52
C TRP A 155 -21.18 -18.92 8.86
N PRO A 156 -21.77 -20.12 8.88
CA PRO A 156 -22.20 -20.73 10.14
C PRO A 156 -20.96 -20.96 11.01
N ARG A 157 -20.97 -20.43 12.21
CA ARG A 157 -19.98 -20.80 13.23
C ARG A 157 -20.18 -22.28 13.49
N SER A 158 -19.21 -23.10 13.08
CA SER A 158 -19.19 -24.51 13.47
C SER A 158 -19.16 -24.57 14.99
N GLY A 159 -20.22 -25.13 15.59
CA GLY A 159 -20.29 -25.41 17.00
C GLY A 159 -19.32 -26.51 17.42
#